data_34838605877a9c37c655755858719ecb
#
_entry.id   34838605877a9c37c655755858719ecb
#
_cell.length_a   1.000
_cell.length_b   1.000
_cell.length_c   1.000
_cell.angle_alpha   90.00
_cell.angle_beta   90.00
_cell.angle_gamma   90.00
#
_symmetry.space_group_name_H-M   'P 1'
#
loop_
_entity.id
_entity.type
_entity.pdbx_description
1 polymer ?
#
loop_
_entity_poly.entity_id
_entity_poly.type
_entity_poly.pdbx_seq_one_letter_code
_entity_poly.pdbx_strand_id
1 'polypeptide(L)'
;MKKTKIVCTIGPVTESVETLKELLNRGMNVMRLNFSHGDYEEHGTRIKNFRQAMSETGKRAGLLLDTKGPEIRTMSLEDGKDVSIKAGQKFTFTTDQSFVGNSERVAVTYPDFAKDLKVGDMILVDDGLIELDVTEIKGNEVICIARNNGELGQKKGINLPNVSVNLPALSEKDIEDLKFGCKNNIDFVAASFIRKAEDVREVRKILHENGGDRIQIISKIESQEGLDNFDEILEESDGIMVARGDLGVEIPVEDVPCAQKMMIKKCNRAGKPVITATQMLDSMIKNPRPTRAEANDVANAIIDGTDAIMLSGETAKGKYPLEAVEVMDKIARKVDPTIVPFFVKHVTSKNDITSAVAEGSADISERLNAKLIIVGTESGRAARDMRRYFPKADILAITNNEKTANQLILTRGVIPYVDATPKTLEEFFILGEAVAKKLNLVEKGDIVIATCGESVFIQGTTNSIKVIQVKA
;
A
#
# COMPACT_ATOMS: atom_id res chain seq x y z
N MET A 1 -7.38 10.34 -18.93
CA MET A 1 -7.27 8.93 -18.40
C MET A 1 -7.25 8.97 -16.88
N LYS A 2 -7.65 7.91 -16.15
CA LYS A 2 -7.46 7.81 -14.70
C LYS A 2 -5.97 7.69 -14.38
N LYS A 3 -5.45 8.51 -13.48
CA LYS A 3 -4.04 8.46 -13.03
C LYS A 3 -3.88 7.68 -11.73
N THR A 4 -4.77 7.92 -10.76
CA THR A 4 -4.78 7.23 -9.46
C THR A 4 -5.08 5.75 -9.65
N LYS A 5 -4.32 4.88 -8.98
CA LYS A 5 -4.43 3.43 -9.09
C LYS A 5 -5.43 2.89 -8.06
N ILE A 6 -5.95 1.69 -8.32
CA ILE A 6 -6.89 1.00 -7.43
C ILE A 6 -6.30 -0.34 -7.03
N VAL A 7 -6.16 -0.56 -5.73
CA VAL A 7 -5.80 -1.83 -5.11
C VAL A 7 -7.07 -2.50 -4.62
N CYS A 8 -7.31 -3.76 -5.01
CA CYS A 8 -8.48 -4.52 -4.57
C CYS A 8 -8.06 -5.76 -3.80
N THR A 9 -8.59 -5.93 -2.61
CA THR A 9 -8.41 -7.18 -1.85
C THR A 9 -9.31 -8.26 -2.43
N ILE A 10 -8.71 -9.38 -2.80
CA ILE A 10 -9.44 -10.52 -3.34
C ILE A 10 -9.77 -11.52 -2.23
N GLY A 11 -11.02 -11.94 -2.21
CA GLY A 11 -11.57 -12.90 -1.27
C GLY A 11 -12.66 -13.75 -1.94
N PRO A 12 -13.44 -14.51 -1.14
CA PRO A 12 -14.38 -15.51 -1.67
C PRO A 12 -15.38 -15.00 -2.72
N VAL A 13 -15.75 -13.72 -2.67
CA VAL A 13 -16.75 -13.15 -3.62
C VAL A 13 -16.12 -12.68 -4.92
N THR A 14 -14.78 -12.63 -5.02
CA THR A 14 -14.09 -12.03 -6.18
C THR A 14 -12.97 -12.91 -6.77
N GLU A 15 -12.79 -14.13 -6.29
CA GLU A 15 -11.68 -15.00 -6.67
C GLU A 15 -11.85 -15.74 -7.99
N SER A 16 -13.07 -15.73 -8.61
CA SER A 16 -13.30 -16.38 -9.90
C SER A 16 -12.61 -15.62 -11.04
N VAL A 17 -12.22 -16.33 -12.11
CA VAL A 17 -11.59 -15.72 -13.30
C VAL A 17 -12.52 -14.66 -13.91
N GLU A 18 -13.82 -14.94 -13.99
CA GLU A 18 -14.83 -14.04 -14.56
C GLU A 18 -14.91 -12.73 -13.75
N THR A 19 -14.98 -12.84 -12.43
CA THR A 19 -15.04 -11.65 -11.55
C THR A 19 -13.74 -10.86 -11.60
N LEU A 20 -12.60 -11.53 -11.64
CA LEU A 20 -11.30 -10.87 -11.78
C LEU A 20 -11.16 -10.12 -13.10
N LYS A 21 -11.69 -10.67 -14.21
CA LYS A 21 -11.78 -9.96 -15.50
C LYS A 21 -12.63 -8.69 -15.40
N GLU A 22 -13.77 -8.78 -14.74
CA GLU A 22 -14.64 -7.61 -14.50
C GLU A 22 -13.95 -6.55 -13.65
N LEU A 23 -13.26 -6.95 -12.56
CA LEU A 23 -12.49 -6.02 -11.72
C LEU A 23 -11.39 -5.31 -12.53
N LEU A 24 -10.62 -6.05 -13.34
CA LEU A 24 -9.62 -5.50 -14.26
C LEU A 24 -10.24 -4.53 -15.27
N ASN A 25 -11.41 -4.85 -15.82
CA ASN A 25 -12.11 -4.02 -16.79
C ASN A 25 -12.66 -2.74 -16.16
N ARG A 26 -13.08 -2.79 -14.89
CA ARG A 26 -13.61 -1.64 -14.14
C ARG A 26 -12.52 -0.77 -13.51
N GLY A 27 -11.25 -1.17 -13.60
CA GLY A 27 -10.14 -0.29 -13.24
C GLY A 27 -9.24 -0.75 -12.11
N MET A 28 -9.35 -2.00 -11.62
CA MET A 28 -8.37 -2.60 -10.71
C MET A 28 -6.97 -2.57 -11.34
N ASN A 29 -5.98 -2.15 -10.59
CA ASN A 29 -4.58 -2.08 -11.00
C ASN A 29 -3.69 -3.06 -10.23
N VAL A 30 -4.02 -3.34 -8.96
CA VAL A 30 -3.26 -4.26 -8.12
C VAL A 30 -4.21 -5.19 -7.39
N MET A 31 -3.96 -6.49 -7.46
CA MET A 31 -4.60 -7.50 -6.64
C MET A 31 -3.88 -7.61 -5.30
N ARG A 32 -4.59 -7.44 -4.19
CA ARG A 32 -4.08 -7.67 -2.83
C ARG A 32 -4.60 -9.00 -2.29
N LEU A 33 -3.69 -9.79 -1.74
CA LEU A 33 -3.98 -11.00 -0.96
C LEU A 33 -3.66 -10.73 0.50
N ASN A 34 -4.67 -10.80 1.38
CA ASN A 34 -4.50 -10.61 2.82
C ASN A 34 -4.20 -11.96 3.50
N PHE A 35 -2.96 -12.15 3.92
CA PHE A 35 -2.48 -13.37 4.57
C PHE A 35 -2.85 -13.48 6.06
N SER A 36 -3.59 -12.50 6.60
CA SER A 36 -4.27 -12.67 7.88
C SER A 36 -5.41 -13.69 7.82
N HIS A 37 -5.89 -14.02 6.60
CA HIS A 37 -6.99 -14.93 6.32
C HIS A 37 -6.65 -15.88 5.18
N GLY A 38 -7.27 -17.06 5.18
CA GLY A 38 -7.07 -18.07 4.15
C GLY A 38 -5.78 -18.88 4.35
N ASP A 39 -5.59 -19.85 3.49
CA ASP A 39 -4.40 -20.69 3.45
C ASP A 39 -3.63 -20.59 2.12
N TYR A 40 -2.53 -21.32 2.00
CA TYR A 40 -1.68 -21.27 0.80
C TYR A 40 -2.33 -21.87 -0.45
N GLU A 41 -3.25 -22.82 -0.29
CA GLU A 41 -3.99 -23.41 -1.41
C GLU A 41 -4.98 -22.40 -1.99
N GLU A 42 -5.76 -21.73 -1.13
CA GLU A 42 -6.66 -20.66 -1.53
C GLU A 42 -5.92 -19.51 -2.22
N HIS A 43 -4.83 -19.02 -1.61
CA HIS A 43 -4.03 -17.95 -2.20
C HIS A 43 -3.38 -18.36 -3.50
N GLY A 44 -2.88 -19.58 -3.61
CA GLY A 44 -2.34 -20.16 -4.84
C GLY A 44 -3.37 -20.20 -5.97
N THR A 45 -4.58 -20.61 -5.65
CA THR A 45 -5.71 -20.64 -6.59
C THR A 45 -6.07 -19.23 -7.06
N ARG A 46 -6.17 -18.26 -6.15
CA ARG A 46 -6.42 -16.84 -6.48
C ARG A 46 -5.34 -16.27 -7.41
N ILE A 47 -4.06 -16.57 -7.15
CA ILE A 47 -2.95 -16.15 -8.02
C ILE A 47 -3.08 -16.75 -9.42
N LYS A 48 -3.39 -18.04 -9.52
CA LYS A 48 -3.60 -18.72 -10.80
C LYS A 48 -4.74 -18.08 -11.58
N ASN A 49 -5.89 -17.89 -10.96
CA ASN A 49 -7.07 -17.28 -11.59
C ASN A 49 -6.78 -15.84 -12.03
N PHE A 50 -6.05 -15.09 -11.24
CA PHE A 50 -5.65 -13.71 -11.58
C PHE A 50 -4.74 -13.66 -12.81
N ARG A 51 -3.75 -14.53 -12.90
CA ARG A 51 -2.88 -14.63 -14.07
C ARG A 51 -3.65 -15.02 -15.34
N GLN A 52 -4.61 -15.91 -15.21
CA GLN A 52 -5.51 -16.27 -16.31
C GLN A 52 -6.35 -15.07 -16.73
N ALA A 53 -6.98 -14.34 -15.78
CA ALA A 53 -7.76 -13.15 -16.07
C ALA A 53 -6.95 -12.05 -16.77
N MET A 54 -5.69 -11.82 -16.34
CA MET A 54 -4.77 -10.90 -17.03
C MET A 54 -4.48 -11.33 -18.46
N SER A 55 -4.20 -12.63 -18.68
CA SER A 55 -3.92 -13.18 -20.00
C SER A 55 -5.12 -13.04 -20.95
N GLU A 56 -6.34 -13.34 -20.47
CA GLU A 56 -7.56 -13.27 -21.28
C GLU A 56 -8.00 -11.82 -21.57
N THR A 57 -7.75 -10.87 -20.66
CA THR A 57 -8.10 -9.45 -20.86
C THR A 57 -7.02 -8.65 -21.57
N GLY A 58 -5.80 -9.17 -21.65
CA GLY A 58 -4.63 -8.43 -22.12
C GLY A 58 -4.24 -7.27 -21.21
N LYS A 59 -4.82 -7.16 -20.01
CA LYS A 59 -4.53 -6.09 -19.05
C LYS A 59 -3.42 -6.49 -18.10
N ARG A 60 -2.51 -5.56 -17.84
CA ARG A 60 -1.45 -5.70 -16.87
C ARG A 60 -1.94 -5.23 -15.50
N ALA A 61 -1.63 -6.00 -14.44
CA ALA A 61 -1.87 -5.62 -13.06
C ALA A 61 -0.79 -6.20 -12.15
N GLY A 62 -0.57 -5.59 -10.98
CA GLY A 62 0.40 -6.04 -9.99
C GLY A 62 -0.21 -7.01 -8.97
N LEU A 63 0.63 -7.83 -8.34
CA LEU A 63 0.26 -8.77 -7.29
C LEU A 63 0.94 -8.38 -5.98
N LEU A 64 0.14 -8.11 -4.94
CA LEU A 64 0.57 -7.67 -3.62
C LEU A 64 0.17 -8.71 -2.55
N LEU A 65 1.15 -9.20 -1.80
CA LEU A 65 0.97 -10.00 -0.59
C LEU A 65 1.00 -9.07 0.61
N ASP A 66 -0.02 -9.11 1.45
CA ASP A 66 -0.10 -8.33 2.69
C ASP A 66 0.06 -9.28 3.87
N THR A 67 1.15 -9.12 4.64
CA THR A 67 1.47 -9.99 5.77
C THR A 67 0.53 -9.73 6.95
N LYS A 68 0.41 -10.72 7.82
CA LYS A 68 -0.37 -10.55 9.05
C LYS A 68 0.33 -9.61 10.04
N GLY A 69 1.63 -9.76 10.17
CA GLY A 69 2.43 -9.08 11.18
C GLY A 69 2.30 -9.66 12.60
N PRO A 70 3.18 -9.25 13.51
CA PRO A 70 3.15 -9.65 14.90
C PRO A 70 2.06 -8.89 15.66
N GLU A 71 1.02 -9.60 16.08
CA GLU A 71 -0.10 -9.05 16.84
C GLU A 71 -0.09 -9.55 18.28
N ILE A 72 -0.44 -8.68 19.21
CA ILE A 72 -0.80 -9.06 20.57
C ILE A 72 -2.28 -9.41 20.60
N ARG A 73 -2.63 -10.55 21.15
CA ARG A 73 -4.04 -11.00 21.22
C ARG A 73 -4.39 -11.53 22.60
N THR A 74 -5.67 -11.40 22.99
CA THR A 74 -6.22 -12.20 24.08
C THR A 74 -6.27 -13.67 23.69
N MET A 75 -6.20 -14.56 24.68
CA MET A 75 -6.31 -15.99 24.47
C MET A 75 -7.76 -16.49 24.65
N SER A 76 -7.93 -17.79 24.83
CA SER A 76 -9.24 -18.42 24.91
C SER A 76 -9.99 -18.05 26.21
N LEU A 77 -11.30 -17.97 26.12
CA LEU A 77 -12.22 -17.77 27.23
C LEU A 77 -12.94 -19.09 27.60
N GLU A 78 -13.40 -19.19 28.83
CA GLU A 78 -14.19 -20.34 29.33
C GLU A 78 -15.41 -20.57 28.43
N ASP A 79 -15.69 -21.84 28.14
CA ASP A 79 -16.78 -22.29 27.25
C ASP A 79 -16.78 -21.66 25.83
N GLY A 80 -15.77 -20.90 25.49
CA GLY A 80 -15.72 -20.19 24.22
C GLY A 80 -16.72 -19.04 24.08
N LYS A 81 -17.30 -18.56 25.17
CA LYS A 81 -18.31 -17.49 25.18
C LYS A 81 -17.68 -16.14 25.44
N ASP A 82 -18.29 -15.13 24.84
CA ASP A 82 -17.92 -13.74 25.10
C ASP A 82 -18.29 -13.37 26.54
N VAL A 83 -17.48 -12.51 27.16
CA VAL A 83 -17.66 -12.03 28.52
C VAL A 83 -17.92 -10.54 28.55
N SER A 84 -18.92 -10.13 29.35
CA SER A 84 -19.26 -8.71 29.51
C SER A 84 -18.30 -8.03 30.48
N ILE A 85 -17.74 -6.89 30.06
CA ILE A 85 -16.90 -6.01 30.88
C ILE A 85 -17.68 -4.71 31.08
N LYS A 86 -17.71 -4.20 32.32
CA LYS A 86 -18.40 -2.98 32.68
C LYS A 86 -17.44 -1.84 32.99
N ALA A 87 -17.84 -0.63 32.66
CA ALA A 87 -17.09 0.57 33.04
C ALA A 87 -16.85 0.60 34.56
N GLY A 88 -15.61 0.91 34.97
CA GLY A 88 -15.15 0.87 36.36
C GLY A 88 -14.81 -0.52 36.90
N GLN A 89 -15.03 -1.57 36.12
CA GLN A 89 -14.67 -2.94 36.50
C GLN A 89 -13.16 -3.10 36.51
N LYS A 90 -12.64 -3.79 37.54
CA LYS A 90 -11.26 -4.27 37.56
C LYS A 90 -11.15 -5.48 36.65
N PHE A 91 -10.16 -5.45 35.73
CA PHE A 91 -9.87 -6.54 34.80
C PHE A 91 -8.36 -6.79 34.75
N THR A 92 -7.94 -8.05 34.64
CA THR A 92 -6.53 -8.42 34.68
C THR A 92 -6.08 -9.11 33.40
N PHE A 93 -5.00 -8.68 32.80
CA PHE A 93 -4.27 -9.42 31.78
C PHE A 93 -3.13 -10.20 32.41
N THR A 94 -2.89 -11.43 31.94
CA THR A 94 -1.78 -12.27 32.43
C THR A 94 -0.95 -12.81 31.28
N THR A 95 0.37 -12.91 31.49
CA THR A 95 1.26 -13.60 30.55
C THR A 95 1.34 -15.12 30.79
N ASP A 96 0.60 -15.64 31.76
CA ASP A 96 0.42 -17.08 31.94
C ASP A 96 -0.52 -17.64 30.86
N GLN A 97 0.06 -18.14 29.78
CA GLN A 97 -0.67 -18.66 28.61
C GLN A 97 -1.46 -19.95 28.90
N SER A 98 -1.25 -20.58 30.05
CA SER A 98 -2.03 -21.76 30.48
C SER A 98 -3.40 -21.38 31.05
N PHE A 99 -3.60 -20.09 31.37
CA PHE A 99 -4.85 -19.60 31.97
C PHE A 99 -5.95 -19.47 30.93
N VAL A 100 -7.11 -20.10 31.20
CA VAL A 100 -8.32 -19.88 30.40
C VAL A 100 -9.10 -18.71 30.99
N GLY A 101 -9.35 -17.70 30.15
CA GLY A 101 -9.90 -16.42 30.59
C GLY A 101 -11.37 -16.45 30.96
N ASN A 102 -11.79 -15.47 31.77
CA ASN A 102 -13.16 -15.26 32.24
C ASN A 102 -13.49 -13.76 32.30
N SER A 103 -14.59 -13.41 33.00
CA SER A 103 -15.05 -12.01 33.16
C SER A 103 -14.12 -11.10 33.98
N GLU A 104 -13.10 -11.64 34.65
CA GLU A 104 -12.19 -10.88 35.52
C GLU A 104 -10.74 -10.90 35.03
N ARG A 105 -10.38 -11.90 34.20
CA ARG A 105 -8.98 -12.11 33.80
C ARG A 105 -8.88 -12.85 32.46
N VAL A 106 -7.89 -12.50 31.63
CA VAL A 106 -7.58 -13.18 30.38
C VAL A 106 -6.06 -13.26 30.16
N ALA A 107 -5.60 -14.37 29.55
CA ALA A 107 -4.22 -14.50 29.12
C ALA A 107 -3.98 -13.76 27.81
N VAL A 108 -2.73 -13.33 27.57
CA VAL A 108 -2.29 -12.67 26.34
C VAL A 108 -1.19 -13.47 25.63
N THR A 109 -1.09 -13.31 24.32
CA THR A 109 -0.10 -14.03 23.49
C THR A 109 1.32 -13.49 23.65
N TYR A 110 1.50 -12.27 24.17
CA TYR A 110 2.79 -11.59 24.27
C TYR A 110 3.43 -11.83 25.65
N PRO A 111 4.59 -12.56 25.73
CA PRO A 111 5.20 -12.92 27.02
C PRO A 111 5.75 -11.73 27.82
N ASP A 112 6.24 -10.68 27.13
CA ASP A 112 6.81 -9.52 27.78
C ASP A 112 5.79 -8.40 28.06
N PHE A 113 4.49 -8.68 27.89
CA PHE A 113 3.38 -7.74 28.06
C PHE A 113 3.44 -6.95 29.37
N ALA A 114 3.69 -7.62 30.51
CA ALA A 114 3.80 -6.96 31.80
C ALA A 114 5.12 -6.19 32.01
N LYS A 115 6.14 -6.45 31.19
CA LYS A 115 7.44 -5.75 31.27
C LYS A 115 7.45 -4.43 30.53
N ASP A 116 6.75 -4.39 29.38
CA ASP A 116 6.76 -3.22 28.50
C ASP A 116 5.76 -2.15 28.97
N LEU A 117 4.71 -2.54 29.69
CA LEU A 117 3.67 -1.65 30.22
C LEU A 117 4.08 -0.97 31.53
N LYS A 118 3.48 0.20 31.79
CA LYS A 118 3.62 0.99 33.00
C LYS A 118 2.24 1.37 33.56
N VAL A 119 2.17 1.69 34.83
CA VAL A 119 0.97 2.27 35.44
C VAL A 119 0.65 3.59 34.76
N GLY A 120 -0.59 3.74 34.32
CA GLY A 120 -1.08 4.90 33.54
C GLY A 120 -1.13 4.66 32.04
N ASP A 121 -0.56 3.58 31.53
CA ASP A 121 -0.70 3.21 30.11
C ASP A 121 -2.13 2.76 29.82
N MET A 122 -2.53 2.90 28.55
CA MET A 122 -3.83 2.47 28.04
C MET A 122 -3.71 1.16 27.28
N ILE A 123 -4.65 0.28 27.48
CA ILE A 123 -4.83 -0.96 26.70
C ILE A 123 -6.14 -0.87 25.93
N LEU A 124 -6.07 -1.07 24.63
CA LEU A 124 -7.23 -1.13 23.75
C LEU A 124 -7.43 -2.57 23.28
N VAL A 125 -8.65 -3.07 23.34
CA VAL A 125 -9.00 -4.43 22.92
C VAL A 125 -10.11 -4.37 21.89
N ASP A 126 -10.04 -5.28 20.89
CA ASP A 126 -11.01 -5.39 19.79
C ASP A 126 -11.17 -4.07 19.02
N ASP A 127 -10.07 -3.60 18.43
CA ASP A 127 -10.01 -2.34 17.65
C ASP A 127 -10.47 -1.11 18.45
N GLY A 128 -10.21 -1.10 19.78
CA GLY A 128 -10.56 0.01 20.66
C GLY A 128 -12.00 -0.01 21.18
N LEU A 129 -12.75 -1.09 20.94
CA LEU A 129 -14.11 -1.21 21.49
C LEU A 129 -14.13 -1.34 23.02
N ILE A 130 -13.04 -1.84 23.62
CA ILE A 130 -12.84 -1.92 25.07
C ILE A 130 -11.56 -1.16 25.41
N GLU A 131 -11.68 -0.16 26.27
CA GLU A 131 -10.58 0.67 26.74
C GLU A 131 -10.32 0.40 28.23
N LEU A 132 -9.03 0.20 28.59
CA LEU A 132 -8.64 -0.11 29.96
C LEU A 132 -7.40 0.72 30.36
N ASP A 133 -7.39 1.26 31.57
CA ASP A 133 -6.24 1.93 32.17
C ASP A 133 -5.45 0.97 33.05
N VAL A 134 -4.14 0.89 32.86
CA VAL A 134 -3.25 0.12 33.73
C VAL A 134 -3.12 0.83 35.08
N THR A 135 -3.56 0.15 36.16
CA THR A 135 -3.51 0.69 37.53
C THR A 135 -2.45 0.05 38.40
N GLU A 136 -2.06 -1.19 38.12
CA GLU A 136 -1.07 -1.93 38.87
C GLU A 136 -0.43 -3.04 38.02
N ILE A 137 0.86 -3.33 38.25
CA ILE A 137 1.58 -4.45 37.62
C ILE A 137 2.18 -5.31 38.74
N LYS A 138 1.86 -6.61 38.75
CA LYS A 138 2.35 -7.58 39.74
C LYS A 138 2.90 -8.83 39.06
N GLY A 139 4.21 -8.91 38.92
CA GLY A 139 4.85 -10.05 38.23
C GLY A 139 4.35 -10.17 36.79
N ASN A 140 3.61 -11.24 36.52
CA ASN A 140 3.05 -11.54 35.19
C ASN A 140 1.64 -10.96 34.97
N GLU A 141 1.13 -10.16 35.89
CA GLU A 141 -0.22 -9.64 35.85
C GLU A 141 -0.25 -8.13 35.65
N VAL A 142 -1.06 -7.69 34.70
CA VAL A 142 -1.36 -6.28 34.46
C VAL A 142 -2.82 -6.03 34.86
N ILE A 143 -2.99 -5.26 35.90
CA ILE A 143 -4.28 -4.98 36.52
C ILE A 143 -4.78 -3.64 36.00
N CYS A 144 -5.99 -3.65 35.45
CA CYS A 144 -6.58 -2.51 34.76
C CYS A 144 -7.97 -2.18 35.31
N ILE A 145 -8.41 -0.96 35.02
CA ILE A 145 -9.81 -0.53 35.18
C ILE A 145 -10.40 -0.23 33.81
N ALA A 146 -11.53 -0.83 33.49
CA ALA A 146 -12.21 -0.57 32.24
C ALA A 146 -12.85 0.83 32.21
N ARG A 147 -12.63 1.57 31.12
CA ARG A 147 -13.21 2.91 30.93
C ARG A 147 -14.64 2.87 30.45
N ASN A 148 -14.98 1.86 29.64
CA ASN A 148 -16.28 1.72 29.00
C ASN A 148 -16.84 0.30 29.17
N ASN A 149 -18.10 0.12 28.78
CA ASN A 149 -18.71 -1.20 28.69
C ASN A 149 -18.33 -1.86 27.37
N GLY A 150 -18.12 -3.18 27.37
CA GLY A 150 -17.83 -3.95 26.17
C GLY A 150 -18.07 -5.45 26.34
N GLU A 151 -18.10 -6.16 25.23
CA GLU A 151 -18.15 -7.63 25.18
C GLU A 151 -16.80 -8.13 24.67
N LEU A 152 -16.05 -8.81 25.54
CA LEU A 152 -14.77 -9.39 25.18
C LEU A 152 -14.95 -10.77 24.58
N GLY A 153 -14.65 -10.89 23.29
CA GLY A 153 -14.58 -12.17 22.59
C GLY A 153 -13.21 -12.84 22.70
N GLN A 154 -13.11 -14.07 22.19
CA GLN A 154 -11.84 -14.81 22.15
C GLN A 154 -10.89 -14.25 21.09
N LYS A 155 -9.57 -14.35 21.36
CA LYS A 155 -8.48 -14.06 20.41
C LYS A 155 -8.58 -12.66 19.80
N LYS A 156 -9.06 -11.68 20.58
CA LYS A 156 -9.18 -10.28 20.16
C LYS A 156 -7.83 -9.59 20.13
N GLY A 157 -7.61 -8.71 19.15
CA GLY A 157 -6.44 -7.87 19.05
C GLY A 157 -6.30 -6.96 20.26
N ILE A 158 -5.06 -6.72 20.67
CA ILE A 158 -4.70 -5.77 21.72
C ILE A 158 -3.76 -4.74 21.13
N ASN A 159 -4.10 -3.46 21.29
CA ASN A 159 -3.27 -2.33 20.94
C ASN A 159 -2.80 -1.63 22.19
N LEU A 160 -1.59 -1.12 22.15
CA LEU A 160 -0.90 -0.45 23.28
C LEU A 160 -0.45 0.95 22.83
N PRO A 161 -1.35 1.94 22.76
CA PRO A 161 -1.01 3.27 22.30
C PRO A 161 0.16 3.88 23.08
N ASN A 162 1.15 4.43 22.37
CA ASN A 162 2.36 5.06 22.94
C ASN A 162 3.26 4.11 23.75
N VAL A 163 3.10 2.81 23.65
CA VAL A 163 3.97 1.81 24.29
C VAL A 163 4.87 1.19 23.22
N SER A 164 6.19 1.30 23.40
CA SER A 164 7.14 0.58 22.56
C SER A 164 7.19 -0.89 22.98
N VAL A 165 6.80 -1.79 22.10
CA VAL A 165 6.75 -3.23 22.36
C VAL A 165 7.95 -3.94 21.73
N ASN A 166 8.55 -4.87 22.45
CA ASN A 166 9.67 -5.66 21.97
C ASN A 166 9.23 -6.91 21.19
N LEU A 167 8.28 -6.73 20.25
CA LEU A 167 7.87 -7.79 19.33
C LEU A 167 8.87 -7.93 18.18
N PRO A 168 9.11 -9.16 17.67
CA PRO A 168 9.88 -9.34 16.45
C PRO A 168 9.22 -8.60 15.28
N ALA A 169 9.98 -8.20 14.27
CA ALA A 169 9.43 -7.57 13.07
C ALA A 169 8.54 -8.52 12.27
N LEU A 170 8.86 -9.80 12.28
CA LEU A 170 8.17 -10.86 11.55
C LEU A 170 7.83 -12.03 12.49
N SER A 171 6.60 -12.52 12.41
CA SER A 171 6.24 -13.81 13.00
C SER A 171 6.77 -14.97 12.16
N GLU A 172 6.82 -16.20 12.71
CA GLU A 172 7.16 -17.40 11.94
C GLU A 172 6.24 -17.58 10.71
N LYS A 173 4.95 -17.25 10.88
CA LYS A 173 3.98 -17.26 9.78
C LYS A 173 4.35 -16.26 8.68
N ASP A 174 4.72 -15.03 9.05
CA ASP A 174 5.10 -14.01 8.06
C ASP A 174 6.32 -14.45 7.25
N ILE A 175 7.29 -15.11 7.87
CA ILE A 175 8.45 -15.67 7.18
C ILE A 175 8.03 -16.71 6.14
N GLU A 176 7.10 -17.62 6.49
CA GLU A 176 6.59 -18.62 5.54
C GLU A 176 5.73 -17.97 4.45
N ASP A 177 4.95 -16.93 4.78
CA ASP A 177 4.18 -16.14 3.81
C ASP A 177 5.10 -15.45 2.79
N LEU A 178 6.21 -14.87 3.24
CA LEU A 178 7.23 -14.27 2.36
C LEU A 178 7.88 -15.29 1.43
N LYS A 179 8.22 -16.49 1.95
CA LYS A 179 8.73 -17.60 1.14
C LYS A 179 7.73 -18.03 0.07
N PHE A 180 6.45 -18.15 0.45
CA PHE A 180 5.37 -18.42 -0.49
C PHE A 180 5.27 -17.32 -1.56
N GLY A 181 5.39 -16.06 -1.17
CA GLY A 181 5.41 -14.91 -2.07
C GLY A 181 6.54 -14.97 -3.09
N CYS A 182 7.77 -15.25 -2.64
CA CYS A 182 8.94 -15.44 -3.51
C CYS A 182 8.72 -16.56 -4.54
N LYS A 183 8.25 -17.71 -4.06
CA LYS A 183 7.95 -18.89 -4.91
C LYS A 183 6.87 -18.59 -5.96
N ASN A 184 5.92 -17.71 -5.63
CA ASN A 184 4.85 -17.30 -6.54
C ASN A 184 5.16 -16.03 -7.33
N ASN A 185 6.40 -15.53 -7.29
CA ASN A 185 6.84 -14.37 -8.05
C ASN A 185 5.87 -13.17 -7.92
N ILE A 186 5.50 -12.80 -6.68
CA ILE A 186 4.68 -11.61 -6.38
C ILE A 186 5.45 -10.32 -6.67
N ASP A 187 4.75 -9.20 -6.90
CA ASP A 187 5.37 -7.92 -7.23
C ASP A 187 5.68 -7.08 -6.00
N PHE A 188 4.81 -7.16 -4.98
CA PHE A 188 4.89 -6.36 -3.76
C PHE A 188 4.62 -7.20 -2.52
N VAL A 189 5.29 -6.83 -1.43
CA VAL A 189 4.92 -7.20 -0.07
C VAL A 189 4.46 -5.95 0.66
N ALA A 190 3.24 -5.94 1.20
CA ALA A 190 2.82 -5.00 2.20
C ALA A 190 3.17 -5.58 3.58
N ALA A 191 4.19 -5.00 4.21
CA ALA A 191 4.71 -5.48 5.49
C ALA A 191 3.99 -4.79 6.64
N SER A 192 3.25 -5.56 7.46
CA SER A 192 2.44 -5.06 8.56
C SER A 192 3.29 -4.70 9.78
N PHE A 193 2.83 -3.73 10.55
CA PHE A 193 3.41 -3.27 11.82
C PHE A 193 4.89 -2.90 11.74
N ILE A 194 5.31 -2.21 10.68
CA ILE A 194 6.65 -1.65 10.56
C ILE A 194 6.78 -0.46 11.51
N ARG A 195 7.72 -0.55 12.44
CA ARG A 195 7.96 0.46 13.49
C ARG A 195 9.28 1.20 13.33
N LYS A 196 10.27 0.60 12.66
CA LYS A 196 11.62 1.14 12.44
C LYS A 196 12.27 0.60 11.18
N ALA A 197 13.36 1.22 10.75
CA ALA A 197 14.10 0.82 9.54
C ALA A 197 14.62 -0.62 9.59
N GLU A 198 15.02 -1.11 10.77
CA GLU A 198 15.46 -2.49 10.98
C GLU A 198 14.41 -3.51 10.57
N ASP A 199 13.14 -3.24 10.86
CA ASP A 199 12.03 -4.13 10.50
C ASP A 199 11.96 -4.32 8.97
N VAL A 200 12.14 -3.23 8.21
CA VAL A 200 12.20 -3.27 6.74
C VAL A 200 13.40 -4.07 6.24
N ARG A 201 14.56 -3.88 6.86
CA ARG A 201 15.79 -4.62 6.51
C ARG A 201 15.64 -6.11 6.78
N GLU A 202 14.93 -6.50 7.85
CA GLU A 202 14.64 -7.91 8.14
C GLU A 202 13.74 -8.53 7.07
N VAL A 203 12.65 -7.86 6.68
CA VAL A 203 11.81 -8.29 5.55
C VAL A 203 12.65 -8.46 4.28
N ARG A 204 13.47 -7.47 3.94
CA ARG A 204 14.34 -7.50 2.75
C ARG A 204 15.32 -8.65 2.77
N LYS A 205 15.90 -8.97 3.93
CA LYS A 205 16.79 -10.10 4.13
C LYS A 205 16.09 -11.42 3.82
N ILE A 206 14.89 -11.65 4.36
CA ILE A 206 14.12 -12.87 4.09
C ILE A 206 13.79 -12.99 2.60
N LEU A 207 13.38 -11.89 1.95
CA LEU A 207 13.13 -11.88 0.50
C LEU A 207 14.41 -12.25 -0.28
N HIS A 208 15.55 -11.65 0.05
CA HIS A 208 16.84 -11.91 -0.60
C HIS A 208 17.24 -13.38 -0.47
N GLU A 209 17.19 -13.95 0.72
CA GLU A 209 17.52 -15.35 1.01
C GLU A 209 16.63 -16.35 0.24
N ASN A 210 15.46 -15.92 -0.25
CA ASN A 210 14.50 -16.74 -0.97
C ASN A 210 14.34 -16.35 -2.45
N GLY A 211 15.29 -15.57 -3.01
CA GLY A 211 15.30 -15.18 -4.43
C GLY A 211 14.28 -14.09 -4.80
N GLY A 212 13.80 -13.36 -3.81
CA GLY A 212 12.84 -12.26 -3.96
C GLY A 212 13.46 -10.86 -4.06
N ASP A 213 14.72 -10.72 -4.50
CA ASP A 213 15.46 -9.45 -4.56
C ASP A 213 14.72 -8.31 -5.24
N ARG A 214 13.89 -8.63 -6.22
CA ARG A 214 13.11 -7.66 -6.98
C ARG A 214 11.70 -7.42 -6.45
N ILE A 215 11.30 -8.05 -5.35
CA ILE A 215 10.00 -7.79 -4.72
C ILE A 215 10.10 -6.46 -3.97
N GLN A 216 9.16 -5.55 -4.23
CA GLN A 216 9.12 -4.25 -3.56
C GLN A 216 8.41 -4.35 -2.21
N ILE A 217 8.97 -3.69 -1.20
CA ILE A 217 8.43 -3.63 0.16
C ILE A 217 7.62 -2.34 0.31
N ILE A 218 6.34 -2.49 0.59
CA ILE A 218 5.42 -1.42 0.95
C ILE A 218 5.23 -1.48 2.46
N SER A 219 5.90 -0.63 3.20
CA SER A 219 5.79 -0.61 4.67
C SER A 219 4.46 -0.03 5.10
N LYS A 220 3.73 -0.76 5.95
CA LYS A 220 2.47 -0.31 6.54
C LYS A 220 2.76 0.46 7.82
N ILE A 221 2.27 1.69 7.87
CA ILE A 221 2.40 2.56 9.05
C ILE A 221 1.10 2.47 9.84
N GLU A 222 1.18 1.83 11.01
CA GLU A 222 0.05 1.37 11.80
C GLU A 222 0.15 1.77 13.29
N SER A 223 1.23 2.48 13.69
CA SER A 223 1.48 2.86 15.08
C SER A 223 2.14 4.23 15.21
N GLN A 224 2.11 4.80 16.42
CA GLN A 224 2.83 6.05 16.73
C GLN A 224 4.34 5.88 16.53
N GLU A 225 4.95 4.75 16.97
CA GLU A 225 6.37 4.47 16.76
C GLU A 225 6.75 4.49 15.27
N GLY A 226 5.89 3.92 14.40
CA GLY A 226 6.08 3.98 12.95
C GLY A 226 5.98 5.38 12.37
N LEU A 227 5.16 6.27 12.97
CA LEU A 227 5.10 7.68 12.57
C LEU A 227 6.34 8.45 13.03
N ASP A 228 6.82 8.21 14.24
CA ASP A 228 8.01 8.87 14.81
C ASP A 228 9.27 8.53 14.00
N ASN A 229 9.39 7.28 13.56
CA ASN A 229 10.50 6.75 12.78
C ASN A 229 10.25 6.80 11.25
N PHE A 230 9.25 7.56 10.80
CA PHE A 230 8.77 7.50 9.42
C PHE A 230 9.84 7.78 8.37
N ASP A 231 10.75 8.72 8.62
CA ASP A 231 11.75 9.13 7.64
C ASP A 231 12.76 8.01 7.35
N GLU A 232 13.22 7.31 8.38
CA GLU A 232 14.14 6.18 8.23
C GLU A 232 13.43 4.94 7.63
N ILE A 233 12.17 4.71 7.99
CA ILE A 233 11.34 3.65 7.38
C ILE A 233 11.16 3.94 5.90
N LEU A 234 10.83 5.19 5.54
CA LEU A 234 10.65 5.59 4.14
C LEU A 234 11.95 5.40 3.34
N GLU A 235 13.11 5.66 3.92
CA GLU A 235 14.40 5.49 3.23
C GLU A 235 14.63 4.03 2.83
N GLU A 236 14.36 3.08 3.69
CA GLU A 236 14.56 1.64 3.47
C GLU A 236 13.44 0.98 2.64
N SER A 237 12.25 1.58 2.60
CA SER A 237 11.07 1.03 1.91
C SER A 237 11.06 1.38 0.42
N ASP A 238 10.39 0.56 -0.39
CA ASP A 238 10.10 0.88 -1.80
C ASP A 238 8.82 1.70 -1.97
N GLY A 239 7.94 1.67 -0.98
CA GLY A 239 6.72 2.45 -0.89
C GLY A 239 6.10 2.36 0.51
N ILE A 240 4.99 3.06 0.70
CA ILE A 240 4.29 3.16 1.99
C ILE A 240 2.80 2.82 1.82
N MET A 241 2.21 2.19 2.83
CA MET A 241 0.76 2.09 2.97
C MET A 241 0.33 2.83 4.25
N VAL A 242 -0.53 3.82 4.07
CA VAL A 242 -1.23 4.51 5.15
C VAL A 242 -2.40 3.63 5.58
N ALA A 243 -2.20 2.80 6.59
CA ALA A 243 -3.16 1.82 7.09
C ALA A 243 -4.04 2.46 8.18
N ARG A 244 -5.00 3.29 7.75
CA ARG A 244 -5.76 4.18 8.63
C ARG A 244 -6.59 3.46 9.69
N GLY A 245 -7.02 2.23 9.43
CA GLY A 245 -7.78 1.41 10.39
C GLY A 245 -6.98 1.16 11.65
N ASP A 246 -5.82 0.50 11.49
CA ASP A 246 -4.94 0.15 12.60
C ASP A 246 -4.30 1.40 13.21
N LEU A 247 -3.86 2.34 12.38
CA LEU A 247 -3.28 3.61 12.85
C LEU A 247 -4.26 4.42 13.71
N GLY A 248 -5.56 4.44 13.36
CA GLY A 248 -6.58 5.19 14.11
C GLY A 248 -6.99 4.53 15.44
N VAL A 249 -6.49 3.31 15.71
CA VAL A 249 -6.57 2.69 17.03
C VAL A 249 -5.35 3.07 17.89
N GLU A 250 -4.20 3.27 17.26
CA GLU A 250 -2.93 3.56 17.94
C GLU A 250 -2.68 5.04 18.23
N ILE A 251 -3.32 5.95 17.46
CA ILE A 251 -3.22 7.40 17.66
C ILE A 251 -4.62 8.02 17.77
N PRO A 252 -4.77 9.24 18.32
CA PRO A 252 -6.05 9.95 18.32
C PRO A 252 -6.63 10.06 16.90
N VAL A 253 -7.91 9.75 16.75
CA VAL A 253 -8.57 9.67 15.44
C VAL A 253 -8.48 11.00 14.67
N GLU A 254 -8.48 12.13 15.36
CA GLU A 254 -8.33 13.48 14.81
C GLU A 254 -6.93 13.73 14.22
N ASP A 255 -5.90 12.97 14.61
CA ASP A 255 -4.53 13.10 14.11
C ASP A 255 -4.30 12.30 12.82
N VAL A 256 -5.13 11.27 12.56
CA VAL A 256 -5.01 10.41 11.38
C VAL A 256 -4.99 11.20 10.06
N PRO A 257 -5.86 12.20 9.81
CA PRO A 257 -5.82 12.98 8.57
C PRO A 257 -4.53 13.78 8.40
N CYS A 258 -3.96 14.30 9.50
CA CYS A 258 -2.69 15.02 9.47
C CYS A 258 -1.52 14.09 9.18
N ALA A 259 -1.50 12.90 9.81
CA ALA A 259 -0.51 11.85 9.56
C ALA A 259 -0.57 11.38 8.10
N GLN A 260 -1.76 11.11 7.56
CA GLN A 260 -1.95 10.75 6.15
C GLN A 260 -1.32 11.78 5.20
N LYS A 261 -1.63 13.06 5.38
CA LYS A 261 -1.11 14.15 4.53
C LYS A 261 0.42 14.27 4.62
N MET A 262 0.96 14.12 5.82
CA MET A 262 2.41 14.15 6.06
C MET A 262 3.10 13.01 5.34
N MET A 263 2.61 11.78 5.50
CA MET A 263 3.17 10.58 4.87
C MET A 263 3.11 10.65 3.35
N ILE A 264 1.95 11.01 2.77
CA ILE A 264 1.78 11.17 1.32
C ILE A 264 2.77 12.22 0.77
N LYS A 265 2.87 13.37 1.44
CA LYS A 265 3.79 14.45 1.02
C LYS A 265 5.25 14.01 1.04
N LYS A 266 5.68 13.27 2.07
CA LYS A 266 7.05 12.75 2.16
C LYS A 266 7.33 11.68 1.09
N CYS A 267 6.39 10.74 0.86
CA CYS A 267 6.49 9.75 -0.20
C CYS A 267 6.61 10.40 -1.59
N ASN A 268 5.77 11.40 -1.87
CA ASN A 268 5.81 12.15 -3.12
C ASN A 268 7.18 12.82 -3.33
N ARG A 269 7.76 13.42 -2.29
CA ARG A 269 9.12 14.02 -2.35
C ARG A 269 10.20 12.97 -2.57
N ALA A 270 10.08 11.81 -1.96
CA ALA A 270 11.01 10.70 -2.13
C ALA A 270 10.86 9.97 -3.48
N GLY A 271 9.79 10.24 -4.25
CA GLY A 271 9.49 9.51 -5.49
C GLY A 271 9.09 8.05 -5.23
N LYS A 272 8.56 7.74 -4.04
CA LYS A 272 8.12 6.41 -3.64
C LYS A 272 6.58 6.34 -3.65
N PRO A 273 5.98 5.25 -4.17
CA PRO A 273 4.53 5.12 -4.24
C PRO A 273 3.92 5.03 -2.83
N VAL A 274 2.73 5.60 -2.69
CA VAL A 274 1.95 5.55 -1.46
C VAL A 274 0.53 5.06 -1.72
N ILE A 275 0.05 4.15 -0.88
CA ILE A 275 -1.31 3.59 -0.89
C ILE A 275 -2.07 4.17 0.30
N THR A 276 -3.24 4.76 0.06
CA THR A 276 -4.18 5.10 1.14
C THR A 276 -5.19 3.97 1.28
N ALA A 277 -5.24 3.39 2.48
CA ALA A 277 -5.93 2.15 2.75
C ALA A 277 -6.95 2.25 3.88
N THR A 278 -7.85 1.29 3.91
CA THR A 278 -8.91 1.02 4.91
C THR A 278 -10.03 2.06 4.97
N GLN A 279 -11.26 1.58 5.17
CA GLN A 279 -12.48 2.36 5.38
C GLN A 279 -12.75 3.42 4.27
N MET A 280 -12.35 3.12 3.02
CA MET A 280 -12.54 4.08 1.92
C MET A 280 -14.01 4.13 1.44
N LEU A 281 -14.64 2.97 1.22
CA LEU A 281 -16.04 2.82 0.83
C LEU A 281 -16.73 1.74 1.67
N ASP A 282 -16.46 1.71 2.96
CA ASP A 282 -16.84 0.63 3.89
C ASP A 282 -18.35 0.32 3.85
N SER A 283 -19.19 1.36 3.73
CA SER A 283 -20.64 1.17 3.61
C SER A 283 -21.03 0.33 2.39
N MET A 284 -20.19 0.29 1.33
CA MET A 284 -20.43 -0.51 0.13
C MET A 284 -20.21 -2.01 0.33
N ILE A 285 -19.70 -2.44 1.48
CA ILE A 285 -19.79 -3.86 1.88
C ILE A 285 -21.26 -4.33 1.90
N LYS A 286 -22.17 -3.45 2.30
CA LYS A 286 -23.61 -3.77 2.47
C LYS A 286 -24.53 -3.01 1.50
N ASN A 287 -24.13 -1.82 1.05
CA ASN A 287 -24.95 -0.88 0.29
C ASN A 287 -24.41 -0.71 -1.15
N PRO A 288 -25.28 -0.52 -2.16
CA PRO A 288 -24.87 -0.37 -3.56
C PRO A 288 -24.25 1.01 -3.88
N ARG A 289 -24.26 1.94 -2.93
CA ARG A 289 -23.70 3.29 -3.07
C ARG A 289 -22.99 3.70 -1.77
N PRO A 290 -21.89 4.47 -1.89
CA PRO A 290 -21.20 4.98 -0.71
C PRO A 290 -21.97 6.12 -0.07
N THR A 291 -21.60 6.47 1.14
CA THR A 291 -21.98 7.72 1.77
C THR A 291 -21.27 8.90 1.10
N ARG A 292 -21.78 10.11 1.33
CA ARG A 292 -21.12 11.34 0.84
C ARG A 292 -19.77 11.58 1.52
N ALA A 293 -19.64 11.19 2.79
CA ALA A 293 -18.39 11.27 3.54
C ALA A 293 -17.31 10.37 2.93
N GLU A 294 -17.64 9.13 2.60
CA GLU A 294 -16.71 8.18 1.96
C GLU A 294 -16.27 8.66 0.58
N ALA A 295 -17.20 9.13 -0.25
CA ALA A 295 -16.84 9.68 -1.56
C ALA A 295 -15.92 10.91 -1.44
N ASN A 296 -16.13 11.75 -0.41
CA ASN A 296 -15.26 12.89 -0.11
C ASN A 296 -13.90 12.43 0.42
N ASP A 297 -13.83 11.40 1.25
CA ASP A 297 -12.59 10.84 1.77
C ASP A 297 -11.71 10.29 0.62
N VAL A 298 -12.28 9.49 -0.27
CA VAL A 298 -11.59 9.01 -1.49
C VAL A 298 -11.06 10.19 -2.32
N ALA A 299 -11.88 11.21 -2.55
CA ALA A 299 -11.47 12.39 -3.31
C ALA A 299 -10.33 13.14 -2.62
N ASN A 300 -10.37 13.33 -1.29
CA ASN A 300 -9.31 13.99 -0.53
C ASN A 300 -8.00 13.22 -0.55
N ALA A 301 -8.01 11.89 -0.41
CA ALA A 301 -6.80 11.08 -0.54
C ALA A 301 -6.13 11.27 -1.92
N ILE A 302 -6.93 11.37 -2.99
CA ILE A 302 -6.42 11.66 -4.34
C ILE A 302 -5.84 13.08 -4.42
N ILE A 303 -6.53 14.09 -3.86
CA ILE A 303 -6.06 15.48 -3.81
C ILE A 303 -4.78 15.61 -3.01
N ASP A 304 -4.62 14.86 -1.92
CA ASP A 304 -3.39 14.79 -1.13
C ASP A 304 -2.20 14.26 -1.94
N GLY A 305 -2.46 13.56 -3.05
CA GLY A 305 -1.44 13.07 -3.99
C GLY A 305 -1.08 11.61 -3.79
N THR A 306 -1.98 10.78 -3.25
CA THR A 306 -1.74 9.32 -3.17
C THR A 306 -1.54 8.70 -4.56
N ASP A 307 -0.72 7.65 -4.66
CA ASP A 307 -0.57 6.88 -5.90
C ASP A 307 -1.74 5.93 -6.10
N ALA A 308 -2.19 5.31 -5.01
CA ALA A 308 -3.27 4.35 -5.04
C ALA A 308 -4.22 4.49 -3.85
N ILE A 309 -5.46 4.09 -4.09
CA ILE A 309 -6.55 3.95 -3.12
C ILE A 309 -6.92 2.47 -3.04
N MET A 310 -7.21 1.97 -1.84
CA MET A 310 -7.40 0.53 -1.62
C MET A 310 -8.81 0.21 -1.12
N LEU A 311 -9.39 -0.84 -1.69
CA LEU A 311 -10.59 -1.52 -1.20
C LEU A 311 -10.20 -2.79 -0.45
N SER A 312 -10.77 -2.98 0.72
CA SER A 312 -10.53 -4.12 1.63
C SER A 312 -11.73 -5.07 1.65
N GLY A 313 -12.58 -4.94 2.66
CA GLY A 313 -13.79 -5.74 2.81
C GLY A 313 -14.79 -5.57 1.67
N GLU A 314 -14.81 -4.38 1.05
CA GLU A 314 -15.70 -4.02 -0.06
C GLU A 314 -15.56 -4.99 -1.24
N THR A 315 -14.33 -5.40 -1.55
CA THR A 315 -14.04 -6.35 -2.65
C THR A 315 -13.79 -7.78 -2.18
N ALA A 316 -13.37 -8.00 -0.92
CA ALA A 316 -13.08 -9.34 -0.40
C ALA A 316 -14.34 -10.13 -0.02
N LYS A 317 -15.34 -9.47 0.59
CA LYS A 317 -16.55 -10.09 1.15
C LYS A 317 -17.83 -9.27 0.96
N GLY A 318 -17.74 -8.09 0.34
CA GLY A 318 -18.86 -7.19 0.13
C GLY A 318 -19.90 -7.74 -0.84
N LYS A 319 -21.11 -7.20 -0.78
CA LYS A 319 -22.21 -7.52 -1.69
C LYS A 319 -22.10 -6.82 -3.07
N TYR A 320 -21.29 -5.74 -3.13
CA TYR A 320 -21.19 -4.85 -4.29
C TYR A 320 -19.73 -4.61 -4.72
N PRO A 321 -18.91 -5.67 -4.92
CA PRO A 321 -17.48 -5.52 -5.17
C PRO A 321 -17.16 -4.78 -6.48
N LEU A 322 -17.92 -5.06 -7.53
CA LEU A 322 -17.72 -4.46 -8.86
C LEU A 322 -18.10 -2.99 -8.87
N GLU A 323 -19.22 -2.66 -8.21
CA GLU A 323 -19.70 -1.28 -8.05
C GLU A 323 -18.75 -0.45 -7.21
N ALA A 324 -18.12 -1.02 -6.18
CA ALA A 324 -17.13 -0.35 -5.36
C ALA A 324 -15.91 0.09 -6.19
N VAL A 325 -15.39 -0.80 -7.05
CA VAL A 325 -14.30 -0.46 -7.98
C VAL A 325 -14.73 0.61 -8.98
N GLU A 326 -15.95 0.50 -9.51
CA GLU A 326 -16.50 1.49 -10.47
C GLU A 326 -16.66 2.89 -9.82
N VAL A 327 -17.09 2.95 -8.56
CA VAL A 327 -17.18 4.21 -7.80
C VAL A 327 -15.79 4.81 -7.61
N MET A 328 -14.79 4.02 -7.18
CA MET A 328 -13.40 4.45 -7.08
C MET A 328 -12.88 5.01 -8.41
N ASP A 329 -13.12 4.31 -9.52
CA ASP A 329 -12.68 4.73 -10.86
C ASP A 329 -13.36 6.05 -11.28
N LYS A 330 -14.66 6.21 -11.03
CA LYS A 330 -15.40 7.44 -11.32
C LYS A 330 -14.90 8.64 -10.52
N ILE A 331 -14.64 8.46 -9.22
CA ILE A 331 -14.09 9.51 -8.36
C ILE A 331 -12.70 9.90 -8.86
N ALA A 332 -11.83 8.91 -9.09
CA ALA A 332 -10.47 9.16 -9.58
C ALA A 332 -10.47 9.93 -10.91
N ARG A 333 -11.26 9.51 -11.88
CA ARG A 333 -11.39 10.22 -13.19
C ARG A 333 -11.88 11.66 -13.06
N LYS A 334 -12.70 11.93 -12.05
CA LYS A 334 -13.23 13.28 -11.81
C LYS A 334 -12.22 14.17 -11.09
N VAL A 335 -11.47 13.61 -10.15
CA VAL A 335 -10.56 14.36 -9.27
C VAL A 335 -9.16 14.51 -9.88
N ASP A 336 -8.60 13.47 -10.52
CA ASP A 336 -7.25 13.50 -11.11
C ASP A 336 -6.96 14.76 -11.95
N PRO A 337 -7.87 15.24 -12.82
CA PRO A 337 -7.64 16.44 -13.64
C PRO A 337 -7.58 17.75 -12.83
N THR A 338 -8.06 17.76 -11.58
CA THR A 338 -8.07 18.98 -10.74
C THR A 338 -6.76 19.17 -9.99
N ILE A 339 -5.87 18.16 -9.98
CA ILE A 339 -4.59 18.24 -9.29
C ILE A 339 -3.64 19.11 -10.11
N VAL A 340 -3.13 20.16 -9.46
CA VAL A 340 -2.17 21.07 -10.05
C VAL A 340 -0.77 20.46 -10.02
N PRO A 341 0.02 20.57 -11.08
CA PRO A 341 1.43 20.14 -11.09
C PRO A 341 2.20 20.70 -9.90
N PHE A 342 2.98 19.87 -9.28
CA PHE A 342 3.65 20.20 -8.04
C PHE A 342 5.15 20.33 -8.28
N PHE A 343 5.62 21.56 -8.50
CA PHE A 343 7.05 21.81 -8.64
C PHE A 343 7.72 21.90 -7.27
N VAL A 344 8.30 20.81 -6.82
CA VAL A 344 9.21 20.80 -5.66
C VAL A 344 10.54 21.32 -6.11
N LYS A 345 10.80 22.61 -5.94
CA LYS A 345 12.14 23.16 -6.19
C LYS A 345 13.16 22.43 -5.31
N HIS A 346 14.16 21.81 -5.96
CA HIS A 346 15.37 21.27 -5.35
C HIS A 346 15.18 20.12 -4.33
N VAL A 347 14.60 18.99 -4.76
CA VAL A 347 14.61 17.73 -3.99
C VAL A 347 15.87 16.88 -4.28
N THR A 348 16.69 17.33 -5.20
CA THR A 348 17.84 16.55 -5.65
C THR A 348 19.05 16.71 -4.73
N SER A 349 19.67 15.58 -4.37
CA SER A 349 21.07 15.60 -3.93
C SER A 349 21.91 16.30 -4.99
N LYS A 350 22.90 17.09 -4.60
CA LYS A 350 23.85 17.69 -5.55
C LYS A 350 24.33 16.58 -6.49
N ASN A 351 24.19 16.81 -7.83
CA ASN A 351 24.63 15.93 -8.92
C ASN A 351 23.75 14.69 -9.24
N ASP A 352 22.47 14.63 -8.86
CA ASP A 352 21.55 13.61 -9.37
C ASP A 352 21.02 14.00 -10.78
N ILE A 353 21.73 13.53 -11.81
CA ILE A 353 21.40 13.82 -13.21
C ILE A 353 20.01 13.31 -13.57
N THR A 354 19.64 12.11 -13.16
CA THR A 354 18.33 11.52 -13.46
C THR A 354 17.18 12.37 -12.91
N SER A 355 17.30 12.84 -11.68
CA SER A 355 16.27 13.71 -11.07
C SER A 355 16.21 15.07 -11.77
N ALA A 356 17.35 15.66 -12.13
CA ALA A 356 17.39 16.94 -12.87
C ALA A 356 16.74 16.83 -14.26
N VAL A 357 17.00 15.72 -14.97
CA VAL A 357 16.38 15.43 -16.27
C VAL A 357 14.88 15.20 -16.12
N ALA A 358 14.46 14.51 -15.07
CA ALA A 358 13.03 14.29 -14.76
C ALA A 358 12.29 15.61 -14.48
N GLU A 359 12.91 16.52 -13.68
CA GLU A 359 12.37 17.86 -13.42
C GLU A 359 12.24 18.67 -14.70
N GLY A 360 13.33 18.72 -15.49
CA GLY A 360 13.33 19.42 -16.78
C GLY A 360 12.29 18.88 -17.75
N SER A 361 12.13 17.56 -17.83
CA SER A 361 11.13 16.93 -18.69
C SER A 361 9.70 17.28 -18.26
N ALA A 362 9.42 17.29 -16.95
CA ALA A 362 8.14 17.68 -16.43
C ALA A 362 7.83 19.16 -16.70
N ASP A 363 8.79 20.07 -16.46
CA ASP A 363 8.65 21.49 -16.75
C ASP A 363 8.40 21.77 -18.25
N ILE A 364 9.20 21.15 -19.13
CA ILE A 364 9.01 21.25 -20.58
C ILE A 364 7.62 20.74 -20.98
N SER A 365 7.16 19.63 -20.39
CA SER A 365 5.84 19.06 -20.71
C SER A 365 4.71 20.03 -20.38
N GLU A 366 4.78 20.71 -19.25
CA GLU A 366 3.77 21.70 -18.84
C GLU A 366 3.81 22.95 -19.76
N ARG A 367 5.01 23.48 -20.06
CA ARG A 367 5.16 24.68 -20.92
C ARG A 367 4.65 24.46 -22.34
N LEU A 368 4.88 23.25 -22.87
CA LEU A 368 4.46 22.89 -24.23
C LEU A 368 3.06 22.25 -24.27
N ASN A 369 2.39 22.09 -23.15
CA ASN A 369 1.14 21.35 -23.01
C ASN A 369 1.24 19.96 -23.67
N ALA A 370 2.34 19.25 -23.38
CA ALA A 370 2.61 17.95 -23.98
C ALA A 370 1.56 16.93 -23.56
N LYS A 371 1.17 16.08 -24.51
CA LYS A 371 0.15 15.04 -24.32
C LYS A 371 0.68 13.87 -23.51
N LEU A 372 1.96 13.54 -23.67
CA LEU A 372 2.59 12.35 -23.14
C LEU A 372 4.06 12.61 -22.79
N ILE A 373 4.54 11.98 -21.73
CA ILE A 373 5.96 11.83 -21.43
C ILE A 373 6.34 10.37 -21.64
N ILE A 374 7.32 10.07 -22.46
CA ILE A 374 7.85 8.72 -22.70
C ILE A 374 9.16 8.58 -21.96
N VAL A 375 9.27 7.57 -21.11
CA VAL A 375 10.45 7.34 -20.25
C VAL A 375 11.01 5.95 -20.49
N GLY A 376 12.30 5.86 -20.84
CA GLY A 376 13.06 4.61 -20.84
C GLY A 376 13.58 4.31 -19.43
N THR A 377 13.29 3.12 -18.90
CA THR A 377 13.70 2.78 -17.53
C THR A 377 13.92 1.27 -17.35
N GLU A 378 14.95 0.88 -16.62
CA GLU A 378 15.19 -0.52 -16.23
C GLU A 378 14.52 -0.82 -14.88
N SER A 379 14.77 0.00 -13.86
CA SER A 379 14.31 -0.21 -12.49
C SER A 379 13.00 0.51 -12.15
N GLY A 380 12.44 1.30 -13.07
CA GLY A 380 11.26 2.14 -12.83
C GLY A 380 11.57 3.48 -12.14
N ARG A 381 12.82 3.74 -11.70
CA ARG A 381 13.19 4.96 -10.97
C ARG A 381 12.87 6.22 -11.78
N ALA A 382 13.31 6.30 -13.04
CA ALA A 382 13.10 7.50 -13.86
C ALA A 382 11.61 7.84 -14.04
N ALA A 383 10.74 6.83 -14.17
CA ALA A 383 9.29 7.03 -14.23
C ALA A 383 8.70 7.54 -12.91
N ARG A 384 9.18 7.01 -11.77
CA ARG A 384 8.76 7.49 -10.43
C ARG A 384 9.28 8.89 -10.15
N ASP A 385 10.52 9.21 -10.55
CA ASP A 385 11.06 10.56 -10.44
C ASP A 385 10.28 11.56 -11.30
N MET A 386 9.85 11.17 -12.50
CA MET A 386 8.96 11.98 -13.36
C MET A 386 7.60 12.23 -12.69
N ARG A 387 6.99 11.18 -12.13
CA ARG A 387 5.69 11.25 -11.42
C ARG A 387 5.73 12.21 -10.23
N ARG A 388 6.86 12.37 -9.56
CA ARG A 388 7.08 13.26 -8.42
C ARG A 388 6.59 14.70 -8.66
N TYR A 389 6.68 15.16 -9.89
CA TYR A 389 6.28 16.51 -10.31
C TYR A 389 4.81 16.62 -10.72
N PHE A 390 4.02 15.55 -10.61
CA PHE A 390 2.60 15.49 -10.97
C PHE A 390 2.28 16.09 -12.35
N PRO A 391 3.00 15.73 -13.41
CA PRO A 391 2.75 16.29 -14.72
C PRO A 391 1.30 16.04 -15.17
N LYS A 392 0.70 17.01 -15.90
CA LYS A 392 -0.61 16.79 -16.53
C LYS A 392 -0.57 15.72 -17.59
N ALA A 393 0.55 15.60 -18.31
CA ALA A 393 0.80 14.51 -19.23
C ALA A 393 0.77 13.16 -18.51
N ASP A 394 0.29 12.12 -19.19
CA ASP A 394 0.49 10.74 -18.74
C ASP A 394 1.95 10.32 -19.00
N ILE A 395 2.44 9.29 -18.28
CA ILE A 395 3.82 8.82 -18.39
C ILE A 395 3.81 7.41 -18.99
N LEU A 396 4.27 7.26 -20.24
CA LEU A 396 4.53 5.96 -20.85
C LEU A 396 5.93 5.50 -20.46
N ALA A 397 6.01 4.51 -19.58
CA ALA A 397 7.27 3.93 -19.14
C ALA A 397 7.60 2.67 -19.94
N ILE A 398 8.60 2.74 -20.79
CA ILE A 398 9.10 1.60 -21.57
C ILE A 398 10.25 0.96 -20.80
N THR A 399 10.17 -0.34 -20.58
CA THR A 399 11.18 -1.12 -19.86
C THR A 399 11.43 -2.46 -20.56
N ASN A 400 12.63 -3.00 -20.37
CA ASN A 400 12.99 -4.34 -20.84
C ASN A 400 12.63 -5.45 -19.82
N ASN A 401 11.97 -5.10 -18.70
CA ASN A 401 11.76 -5.98 -17.55
C ASN A 401 10.28 -6.08 -17.16
N GLU A 402 9.72 -7.29 -17.24
CA GLU A 402 8.33 -7.59 -16.89
C GLU A 402 8.00 -7.23 -15.41
N LYS A 403 8.92 -7.56 -14.50
CA LYS A 403 8.74 -7.28 -13.07
C LYS A 403 8.63 -5.78 -12.80
N THR A 404 9.53 -5.00 -13.41
CA THR A 404 9.50 -3.53 -13.33
C THR A 404 8.20 -2.96 -13.90
N ALA A 405 7.71 -3.50 -15.02
CA ALA A 405 6.44 -3.07 -15.60
C ALA A 405 5.27 -3.36 -14.66
N ASN A 406 5.22 -4.54 -14.03
CA ASN A 406 4.19 -4.86 -13.04
C ASN A 406 4.24 -3.91 -11.83
N GLN A 407 5.43 -3.59 -11.35
CA GLN A 407 5.63 -2.69 -10.22
C GLN A 407 5.25 -1.23 -10.53
N LEU A 408 5.52 -0.77 -11.74
CA LEU A 408 5.13 0.58 -12.17
C LEU A 408 3.61 0.76 -12.28
N ILE A 409 2.83 -0.33 -12.31
CA ILE A 409 1.36 -0.27 -12.26
C ILE A 409 0.87 0.43 -10.98
N LEU A 410 1.60 0.35 -9.88
CA LEU A 410 1.23 1.04 -8.63
C LEU A 410 1.50 2.55 -8.67
N THR A 411 2.32 3.03 -9.60
CA THR A 411 2.72 4.44 -9.69
C THR A 411 1.66 5.26 -10.43
N ARG A 412 1.16 6.33 -9.80
CA ARG A 412 0.14 7.23 -10.35
C ARG A 412 0.56 7.80 -11.71
N GLY A 413 -0.36 7.75 -12.69
CA GLY A 413 -0.17 8.34 -14.03
C GLY A 413 0.82 7.60 -14.92
N VAL A 414 1.41 6.49 -14.45
CA VAL A 414 2.36 5.68 -15.25
C VAL A 414 1.63 4.56 -15.97
N ILE A 415 1.94 4.41 -17.26
CA ILE A 415 1.50 3.35 -18.17
C ILE A 415 2.75 2.56 -18.54
N PRO A 416 2.98 1.38 -17.97
CA PRO A 416 4.15 0.57 -18.29
C PRO A 416 3.94 -0.20 -19.59
N TYR A 417 5.02 -0.31 -20.37
CA TYR A 417 5.08 -1.13 -21.58
C TYR A 417 6.42 -1.87 -21.62
N VAL A 418 6.38 -3.15 -22.00
CA VAL A 418 7.60 -3.97 -22.06
C VAL A 418 8.08 -4.10 -23.49
N ASP A 419 9.30 -3.64 -23.73
CA ASP A 419 10.00 -3.83 -24.98
C ASP A 419 11.52 -3.74 -24.74
N ALA A 420 12.26 -4.71 -25.22
CA ALA A 420 13.70 -4.81 -25.06
C ALA A 420 14.47 -4.58 -26.38
N THR A 421 13.77 -4.19 -27.44
CA THR A 421 14.36 -4.09 -28.79
C THR A 421 15.29 -2.89 -28.99
N PRO A 422 15.02 -1.66 -28.47
CA PRO A 422 15.88 -0.51 -28.74
C PRO A 422 17.24 -0.67 -28.06
N LYS A 423 18.30 -0.40 -28.82
CA LYS A 423 19.69 -0.42 -28.34
C LYS A 423 20.31 0.98 -28.35
N THR A 424 19.75 1.90 -29.11
CA THR A 424 20.19 3.28 -29.24
C THR A 424 19.09 4.26 -28.83
N LEU A 425 19.45 5.50 -28.50
CA LEU A 425 18.49 6.57 -28.22
C LEU A 425 17.54 6.82 -29.40
N GLU A 426 18.03 6.75 -30.62
CA GLU A 426 17.20 6.97 -31.80
C GLU A 426 16.14 5.88 -31.97
N GLU A 427 16.54 4.61 -31.83
CA GLU A 427 15.62 3.48 -31.83
C GLU A 427 14.59 3.59 -30.73
N PHE A 428 15.00 4.01 -29.52
CA PHE A 428 14.09 4.23 -28.39
C PHE A 428 13.05 5.31 -28.69
N PHE A 429 13.45 6.45 -29.27
CA PHE A 429 12.53 7.53 -29.59
C PHE A 429 11.53 7.11 -30.68
N ILE A 430 11.97 6.38 -31.71
CA ILE A 430 11.11 5.82 -32.75
C ILE A 430 10.12 4.82 -32.16
N LEU A 431 10.59 3.89 -31.33
CA LEU A 431 9.74 2.91 -30.65
C LEU A 431 8.72 3.61 -29.75
N GLY A 432 9.15 4.59 -28.98
CA GLY A 432 8.30 5.32 -28.05
C GLY A 432 7.11 5.99 -28.76
N GLU A 433 7.35 6.66 -29.88
CA GLU A 433 6.29 7.26 -30.68
C GLU A 433 5.35 6.18 -31.27
N ALA A 434 5.90 5.08 -31.78
CA ALA A 434 5.12 3.98 -32.34
C ALA A 434 4.22 3.30 -31.28
N VAL A 435 4.76 3.06 -30.07
CA VAL A 435 4.00 2.50 -28.96
C VAL A 435 2.92 3.48 -28.48
N ALA A 436 3.21 4.75 -28.38
CA ALA A 436 2.24 5.78 -27.99
C ALA A 436 1.04 5.82 -28.98
N LYS A 437 1.29 5.71 -30.27
CA LYS A 437 0.24 5.60 -31.32
C LYS A 437 -0.54 4.29 -31.19
N LYS A 438 0.15 3.16 -31.09
CA LYS A 438 -0.46 1.83 -30.92
C LYS A 438 -1.42 1.77 -29.74
N LEU A 439 -1.09 2.45 -28.64
CA LEU A 439 -1.92 2.51 -27.43
C LEU A 439 -2.97 3.63 -27.47
N ASN A 440 -3.10 4.36 -28.57
CA ASN A 440 -4.01 5.51 -28.74
C ASN A 440 -3.82 6.59 -27.66
N LEU A 441 -2.56 6.82 -27.23
CA LEU A 441 -2.21 7.84 -26.24
C LEU A 441 -1.97 9.21 -26.86
N VAL A 442 -1.66 9.25 -28.14
CA VAL A 442 -1.33 10.45 -28.92
C VAL A 442 -1.95 10.42 -30.31
N GLU A 443 -2.17 11.62 -30.85
CA GLU A 443 -2.65 11.85 -32.21
C GLU A 443 -1.66 12.69 -33.01
N LYS A 444 -1.83 12.78 -34.33
CA LYS A 444 -1.00 13.64 -35.19
C LYS A 444 -1.03 15.08 -34.72
N GLY A 445 0.13 15.67 -34.57
CA GLY A 445 0.31 17.06 -34.13
C GLY A 445 0.52 17.21 -32.62
N ASP A 446 0.23 16.19 -31.81
CA ASP A 446 0.50 16.23 -30.36
C ASP A 446 2.00 16.38 -30.09
N ILE A 447 2.32 17.06 -28.98
CA ILE A 447 3.69 17.16 -28.47
C ILE A 447 3.93 16.08 -27.43
N VAL A 448 5.07 15.42 -27.54
CA VAL A 448 5.54 14.37 -26.65
C VAL A 448 6.94 14.71 -26.14
N ILE A 449 7.19 14.48 -24.87
CA ILE A 449 8.54 14.58 -24.28
C ILE A 449 9.07 13.16 -24.14
N ALA A 450 10.23 12.85 -24.71
CA ALA A 450 10.86 11.55 -24.57
C ALA A 450 12.19 11.69 -23.83
N THR A 451 12.43 10.83 -22.84
CA THR A 451 13.61 10.82 -22.00
C THR A 451 14.15 9.41 -21.79
N CYS A 452 15.47 9.28 -21.92
CA CYS A 452 16.17 8.00 -21.73
C CYS A 452 17.65 8.27 -21.41
N GLY A 453 18.39 7.24 -21.05
CA GLY A 453 19.84 7.26 -20.98
C GLY A 453 20.46 6.98 -22.35
N GLU A 454 21.66 7.52 -22.61
CA GLU A 454 22.44 7.21 -23.81
C GLU A 454 22.61 5.69 -24.01
N SER A 455 22.82 4.98 -22.91
CA SER A 455 22.75 3.53 -22.86
C SER A 455 21.34 3.10 -22.44
N VAL A 456 20.54 2.69 -23.43
CA VAL A 456 19.12 2.33 -23.20
C VAL A 456 19.01 1.19 -22.20
N PHE A 457 18.12 1.34 -21.20
CA PHE A 457 17.86 0.37 -20.12
C PHE A 457 19.07 0.03 -19.23
N ILE A 458 20.02 0.95 -19.09
CA ILE A 458 21.05 0.88 -18.03
C ILE A 458 20.61 1.78 -16.87
N GLN A 459 20.61 1.24 -15.67
CA GLN A 459 20.18 1.97 -14.47
C GLN A 459 21.08 3.19 -14.20
N GLY A 460 20.46 4.32 -13.85
CA GLY A 460 21.17 5.56 -13.47
C GLY A 460 21.73 6.38 -14.62
N THR A 461 21.43 6.02 -15.88
CA THR A 461 21.99 6.71 -17.05
C THR A 461 21.04 7.73 -17.73
N THR A 462 19.84 7.94 -17.19
CA THR A 462 18.87 8.89 -17.78
C THR A 462 19.45 10.30 -17.82
N ASN A 463 19.81 10.78 -19.03
CA ASN A 463 20.54 12.03 -19.24
C ASN A 463 20.10 12.82 -20.48
N SER A 464 19.09 12.34 -21.22
CA SER A 464 18.69 12.96 -22.50
C SER A 464 17.18 13.27 -22.52
N ILE A 465 16.83 14.41 -23.10
CA ILE A 465 15.45 14.86 -23.35
C ILE A 465 15.29 15.18 -24.83
N LYS A 466 14.22 14.68 -25.46
CA LYS A 466 13.82 15.00 -26.81
C LYS A 466 12.38 15.46 -26.87
N VAL A 467 12.11 16.59 -27.48
CA VAL A 467 10.76 17.05 -27.79
C VAL A 467 10.39 16.54 -29.18
N ILE A 468 9.24 15.86 -29.28
CA ILE A 468 8.76 15.25 -30.52
C ILE A 468 7.38 15.81 -30.83
N GLN A 469 7.17 16.30 -32.06
CA GLN A 469 5.85 16.52 -32.59
C GLN A 469 5.44 15.27 -33.38
N VAL A 470 4.34 14.64 -32.98
CA VAL A 470 3.85 13.37 -33.56
C VAL A 470 3.52 13.56 -35.02
N LYS A 471 4.18 12.79 -35.88
CA LYS A 471 3.99 12.81 -37.34
C LYS A 471 2.77 11.92 -37.72
N ALA A 472 2.41 11.98 -39.00
CA ALA A 472 1.31 11.17 -39.55
C ALA A 472 1.55 9.66 -39.41
#